data_0c390ed3fccb7acbc3213cc7336c8de0
#
_entry.id   0c390ed3fccb7acbc3213cc7336c8de0
#
_cell.length_a   1.000
_cell.length_b   1.000
_cell.length_c   1.000
_cell.angle_alpha   90.00
_cell.angle_beta   90.00
_cell.angle_gamma   90.00
#
_symmetry.space_group_name_H-M   'P 1'
#
loop_
_entity.id
_entity.type
_entity.pdbx_description
1 polymer ?
#
loop_
_entity_poly.entity_id
_entity_poly.type
_entity_poly.pdbx_seq_one_letter_code
_entity_poly.pdbx_strand_id
1 'polypeptide(L)'
;MEPAMTDVHDPSPAARLSHAYALWSESDGARSDQWIDLLADSIEMRSVLTPDLPDDLAATRRSLSGALEYFQTVARDWEMIDFTVERFVDGGDDVVMVGRCSWRNRATARVVDTPKVDVWHFENGKAVRFLEMFDSLAFVRAIPFGDVMGLS
;
A
#
# COMPACT_ATOMS: atom_id res chain seq x y z
N MET A 1 11.93 29.75 30.49
CA MET A 1 11.84 29.36 29.82
C MET A 1 11.13 28.53 29.43
N GLU A 2 10.68 28.20 28.86
CA GLU A 2 9.97 27.51 28.42
C GLU A 2 10.10 26.69 27.81
N PRO A 3 9.91 26.16 27.73
CA PRO A 3 10.02 25.28 27.18
C PRO A 3 9.61 24.73 26.36
N ALA A 4 9.74 24.42 26.10
CA ALA A 4 9.65 23.84 25.38
C ALA A 4 8.63 23.25 25.04
N MET A 5 8.12 23.26 25.15
CA MET A 5 7.28 22.80 24.76
C MET A 5 6.92 22.54 23.85
N THR A 6 6.94 22.84 23.74
CA THR A 6 6.73 22.75 22.84
C THR A 6 6.89 21.85 22.14
N ASP A 7 7.03 21.30 22.28
CA ASP A 7 7.27 20.24 21.72
C ASP A 7 6.26 19.35 21.32
N VAL A 8 5.16 19.82 21.03
CA VAL A 8 4.15 19.11 20.39
C VAL A 8 4.42 19.18 18.93
N HIS A 9 5.25 18.33 18.48
CA HIS A 9 5.45 18.16 17.05
C HIS A 9 4.50 17.12 16.52
N ASP A 10 4.04 17.28 15.32
CA ASP A 10 3.35 16.21 14.61
C ASP A 10 4.31 15.02 14.48
N PRO A 11 3.79 13.80 14.57
CA PRO A 11 4.61 12.62 14.32
C PRO A 11 5.28 12.68 12.96
N SER A 12 6.48 12.13 12.87
CA SER A 12 7.21 12.05 11.60
C SER A 12 6.44 11.19 10.59
N PRO A 13 6.71 11.34 9.28
CA PRO A 13 6.13 10.46 8.26
C PRO A 13 6.33 8.98 8.59
N ALA A 14 7.53 8.58 9.01
CA ALA A 14 7.80 7.18 9.35
C ALA A 14 6.95 6.71 10.54
N ALA A 15 6.79 7.54 11.57
CA ALA A 15 5.96 7.18 12.72
C ALA A 15 4.49 7.05 12.34
N ARG A 16 4.00 7.94 11.50
CA ARG A 16 2.61 7.90 11.03
C ARG A 16 2.36 6.68 10.14
N LEU A 17 3.32 6.34 9.28
CA LEU A 17 3.23 5.12 8.46
C LEU A 17 3.26 3.87 9.32
N SER A 18 4.14 3.82 10.32
CA SER A 18 4.21 2.68 11.23
C SER A 18 2.86 2.42 11.89
N HIS A 19 2.19 3.47 12.34
CA HIS A 19 0.86 3.36 12.93
C HIS A 19 -0.18 2.89 11.91
N ALA A 20 -0.16 3.45 10.70
CA ALA A 20 -1.10 3.09 9.64
C ALA A 20 -0.94 1.64 9.19
N TYR A 21 0.30 1.17 9.04
CA TYR A 21 0.55 -0.22 8.69
C TYR A 21 0.12 -1.18 9.81
N ALA A 22 0.30 -0.79 11.07
CA ALA A 22 -0.16 -1.61 12.20
C ALA A 22 -1.68 -1.81 12.15
N LEU A 23 -2.44 -0.75 11.91
CA LEU A 23 -3.89 -0.84 11.76
C LEU A 23 -4.29 -1.68 10.55
N TRP A 24 -3.55 -1.57 9.46
CA TRP A 24 -3.78 -2.35 8.25
C TRP A 24 -3.59 -3.84 8.52
N SER A 25 -2.47 -4.19 9.15
CA SER A 25 -2.14 -5.58 9.46
C SER A 25 -3.11 -6.17 10.50
N GLU A 26 -3.39 -5.43 11.56
CA GLU A 26 -4.26 -5.89 12.65
C GLU A 26 -5.70 -6.10 12.21
N SER A 27 -6.14 -5.37 11.21
CA SER A 27 -7.49 -5.49 10.67
C SER A 27 -7.61 -6.45 9.49
N ASP A 28 -6.54 -7.15 9.15
CA ASP A 28 -6.47 -8.02 7.96
C ASP A 28 -6.86 -7.24 6.69
N GLY A 29 -6.44 -5.99 6.60
CA GLY A 29 -6.71 -5.14 5.45
C GLY A 29 -8.11 -4.55 5.41
N ALA A 30 -8.88 -4.67 6.49
CA ALA A 30 -10.26 -4.15 6.52
C ALA A 30 -10.32 -2.65 6.78
N ARG A 31 -9.31 -2.09 7.48
CA ARG A 31 -9.28 -0.66 7.78
C ARG A 31 -8.46 0.09 6.75
N SER A 32 -9.08 1.06 6.08
CA SER A 32 -8.38 1.92 5.11
C SER A 32 -8.48 3.41 5.45
N ASP A 33 -9.25 3.78 6.48
CA ASP A 33 -9.41 5.17 6.89
C ASP A 33 -8.08 5.82 7.30
N GLN A 34 -7.17 5.07 7.93
CA GLN A 34 -5.85 5.56 8.31
C GLN A 34 -5.02 5.98 7.09
N TRP A 35 -5.21 5.31 5.95
CA TRP A 35 -4.52 5.68 4.71
C TRP A 35 -5.08 7.00 4.16
N ILE A 36 -6.40 7.13 4.15
CA ILE A 36 -7.05 8.35 3.65
C ILE A 36 -6.59 9.58 4.45
N ASP A 37 -6.39 9.44 5.75
CA ASP A 37 -5.90 10.52 6.59
C ASP A 37 -4.46 10.94 6.25
N LEU A 38 -3.65 10.02 5.70
CA LEU A 38 -2.27 10.30 5.33
C LEU A 38 -2.11 10.91 3.95
N LEU A 39 -3.05 10.65 3.06
CA LEU A 39 -2.87 10.96 1.64
C LEU A 39 -3.29 12.39 1.32
N ALA A 40 -2.52 13.05 0.45
CA ALA A 40 -2.91 14.33 -0.13
C ALA A 40 -4.03 14.12 -1.16
N ASP A 41 -4.82 15.18 -1.41
CA ASP A 41 -5.86 15.12 -2.44
C ASP A 41 -5.29 14.79 -3.82
N SER A 42 -4.05 15.20 -4.07
CA SER A 42 -3.34 15.00 -5.34
C SER A 42 -2.41 13.78 -5.31
N ILE A 43 -2.63 12.83 -4.42
CA ILE A 43 -1.80 11.63 -4.31
C ILE A 43 -1.65 10.93 -5.66
N GLU A 44 -0.44 10.54 -6.01
CA GLU A 44 -0.17 9.64 -7.12
C GLU A 44 0.21 8.28 -6.55
N MET A 45 -0.60 7.27 -6.84
CA MET A 45 -0.35 5.88 -6.43
C MET A 45 -0.03 5.05 -7.66
N ARG A 46 1.13 4.40 -7.63
CA ARG A 46 1.57 3.53 -8.71
C ARG A 46 1.97 2.16 -8.18
N SER A 47 1.89 1.20 -9.04
CA SER A 47 2.30 -0.18 -8.77
C SER A 47 3.44 -0.58 -9.71
N VAL A 48 4.18 -1.61 -9.34
CA VAL A 48 5.14 -2.26 -10.22
C VAL A 48 4.46 -2.90 -11.45
N LEU A 49 3.15 -3.15 -11.36
CA LEU A 49 2.41 -3.74 -12.46
C LEU A 49 2.33 -2.76 -13.64
N THR A 50 2.50 -3.27 -14.85
CA THR A 50 2.30 -2.44 -16.04
C THR A 50 0.83 -2.01 -16.12
N PRO A 51 0.56 -0.71 -16.42
CA PRO A 51 -0.82 -0.22 -16.54
C PRO A 51 -1.65 -0.95 -17.60
N ASP A 52 -1.01 -1.63 -18.53
CA ASP A 52 -1.69 -2.38 -19.59
C ASP A 52 -2.23 -3.74 -19.11
N LEU A 53 -1.84 -4.18 -17.93
CA LEU A 53 -2.38 -5.41 -17.36
C LEU A 53 -3.88 -5.23 -17.11
N PRO A 54 -4.74 -6.15 -17.60
CA PRO A 54 -6.18 -6.05 -17.39
C PRO A 54 -6.57 -6.45 -15.95
N ASP A 55 -6.19 -5.62 -15.01
CA ASP A 55 -6.50 -5.75 -13.59
C ASP A 55 -6.60 -4.36 -12.99
N ASP A 56 -7.63 -4.12 -12.19
CA ASP A 56 -7.90 -2.80 -11.65
C ASP A 56 -6.77 -2.26 -10.77
N LEU A 57 -5.96 -3.15 -10.16
CA LEU A 57 -4.86 -2.73 -9.31
C LEU A 57 -3.63 -2.25 -10.11
N ALA A 58 -3.60 -2.48 -11.40
CA ALA A 58 -2.49 -2.04 -12.25
C ALA A 58 -2.59 -0.56 -12.63
N ALA A 59 -3.76 0.04 -12.52
CA ALA A 59 -3.96 1.43 -12.92
C ALA A 59 -3.27 2.40 -11.97
N THR A 60 -2.61 3.41 -12.52
CA THR A 60 -2.13 4.54 -11.73
C THR A 60 -3.31 5.37 -11.24
N ARG A 61 -3.29 5.74 -9.96
CA ARG A 61 -4.34 6.58 -9.35
C ARG A 61 -3.73 7.95 -9.06
N ARG A 62 -4.47 9.02 -9.38
CA ARG A 62 -3.93 10.38 -9.30
C ARG A 62 -4.81 11.30 -8.46
N SER A 63 -5.62 10.74 -7.57
CA SER A 63 -6.50 11.52 -6.69
C SER A 63 -6.83 10.72 -5.45
N LEU A 64 -7.32 11.42 -4.42
CA LEU A 64 -7.76 10.77 -3.19
C LEU A 64 -8.93 9.82 -3.47
N SER A 65 -9.86 10.19 -4.35
CA SER A 65 -10.96 9.30 -4.72
C SER A 65 -10.45 8.05 -5.45
N GLY A 66 -9.42 8.20 -6.29
CA GLY A 66 -8.77 7.06 -6.93
C GLY A 66 -8.08 6.14 -5.95
N ALA A 67 -7.46 6.72 -4.92
CA ALA A 67 -6.85 5.94 -3.83
C ALA A 67 -7.92 5.16 -3.06
N LEU A 68 -9.05 5.77 -2.79
CA LEU A 68 -10.17 5.09 -2.12
C LEU A 68 -10.66 3.92 -2.95
N GLU A 69 -10.80 4.10 -4.26
CA GLU A 69 -11.17 3.00 -5.17
C GLU A 69 -10.15 1.86 -5.13
N TYR A 70 -8.85 2.19 -5.04
CA TYR A 70 -7.80 1.19 -4.91
C TYR A 70 -8.03 0.31 -3.68
N PHE A 71 -8.25 0.91 -2.52
CA PHE A 71 -8.48 0.14 -1.29
C PHE A 71 -9.77 -0.67 -1.36
N GLN A 72 -10.81 -0.14 -1.98
CA GLN A 72 -12.06 -0.87 -2.19
C GLN A 72 -11.85 -2.08 -3.10
N THR A 73 -11.05 -1.93 -4.15
CA THR A 73 -10.71 -3.01 -5.08
C THR A 73 -9.93 -4.11 -4.36
N VAL A 74 -8.95 -3.73 -3.54
CA VAL A 74 -8.19 -4.71 -2.74
C VAL A 74 -9.13 -5.52 -1.85
N ALA A 75 -10.03 -4.85 -1.13
CA ALA A 75 -10.97 -5.52 -0.24
C ALA A 75 -11.95 -6.42 -0.98
N ARG A 76 -12.36 -6.00 -2.18
CA ARG A 76 -13.31 -6.75 -3.02
C ARG A 76 -12.70 -8.03 -3.58
N ASP A 77 -11.47 -7.95 -4.06
CA ASP A 77 -10.87 -9.03 -4.87
C ASP A 77 -9.89 -9.90 -4.09
N TRP A 78 -9.43 -9.45 -2.94
CA TRP A 78 -8.38 -10.13 -2.21
C TRP A 78 -8.70 -10.27 -0.73
N GLU A 79 -8.19 -11.35 -0.15
CA GLU A 79 -8.22 -11.60 1.28
C GLU A 79 -6.80 -11.56 1.81
N MET A 80 -6.52 -10.70 2.79
CA MET A 80 -5.22 -10.67 3.44
C MET A 80 -5.05 -11.89 4.33
N ILE A 81 -3.96 -12.62 4.11
CA ILE A 81 -3.58 -13.74 4.98
C ILE A 81 -2.58 -13.24 6.01
N ASP A 82 -1.60 -12.46 5.57
CA ASP A 82 -0.57 -11.91 6.45
C ASP A 82 0.00 -10.63 5.85
N PHE A 83 0.42 -9.71 6.70
CA PHE A 83 1.15 -8.52 6.29
C PHE A 83 2.14 -8.17 7.42
N THR A 84 3.43 -8.32 7.13
CA THR A 84 4.49 -8.11 8.11
C THR A 84 5.40 -6.99 7.67
N VAL A 85 5.49 -5.94 8.46
CA VAL A 85 6.49 -4.89 8.28
C VAL A 85 7.78 -5.36 8.96
N GLU A 86 8.87 -5.43 8.20
CA GLU A 86 10.17 -5.81 8.75
C GLU A 86 10.94 -4.59 9.21
N ARG A 87 10.90 -3.50 8.45
CA ARG A 87 11.59 -2.25 8.82
C ARG A 87 11.14 -1.10 7.94
N PHE A 88 11.46 0.10 8.40
CA PHE A 88 11.35 1.32 7.60
C PHE A 88 12.74 1.89 7.35
N VAL A 89 12.97 2.39 6.13
CA VAL A 89 14.10 3.25 5.82
C VAL A 89 13.57 4.68 5.91
N ASP A 90 14.01 5.41 6.93
CA ASP A 90 13.49 6.74 7.25
C ASP A 90 14.41 7.79 6.66
N GLY A 91 14.00 8.40 5.55
CA GLY A 91 14.69 9.52 4.91
C GLY A 91 14.02 10.86 5.15
N GLY A 92 13.21 10.98 6.19
CA GLY A 92 12.46 12.19 6.47
C GLY A 92 11.16 12.22 5.68
N ASP A 93 11.13 12.97 4.60
CA ASP A 93 9.95 13.03 3.72
C ASP A 93 9.88 11.83 2.77
N ASP A 94 10.95 11.11 2.60
CA ASP A 94 10.99 9.88 1.81
C ASP A 94 11.13 8.69 2.75
N VAL A 95 10.15 7.81 2.74
CA VAL A 95 10.14 6.64 3.63
C VAL A 95 9.89 5.40 2.81
N VAL A 96 10.70 4.36 3.06
CA VAL A 96 10.54 3.06 2.41
C VAL A 96 10.13 2.03 3.44
N MET A 97 9.01 1.38 3.22
CA MET A 97 8.60 0.21 4.01
C MET A 97 9.12 -1.04 3.34
N VAL A 98 9.79 -1.90 4.10
CA VAL A 98 10.25 -3.20 3.65
C VAL A 98 9.54 -4.27 4.48
N GLY A 99 8.92 -5.22 3.80
CA GLY A 99 8.19 -6.27 4.50
C GLY A 99 7.82 -7.43 3.60
N ARG A 100 6.82 -8.16 4.01
CA ARG A 100 6.25 -9.30 3.28
C ARG A 100 4.74 -9.30 3.46
N CYS A 101 4.04 -9.87 2.50
CA CYS A 101 2.61 -10.06 2.63
C CYS A 101 2.16 -11.32 1.88
N SER A 102 1.01 -11.84 2.30
CA SER A 102 0.35 -12.96 1.65
C SER A 102 -1.12 -12.61 1.47
N TRP A 103 -1.62 -12.80 0.26
CA TRP A 103 -2.99 -12.50 -0.09
C TRP A 103 -3.58 -13.63 -0.92
N ARG A 104 -4.86 -13.91 -0.70
CA ARG A 104 -5.60 -14.88 -1.52
C ARG A 104 -6.52 -14.12 -2.47
N ASN A 105 -6.43 -14.42 -3.76
CA ASN A 105 -7.39 -13.91 -4.73
C ASN A 105 -8.73 -14.61 -4.53
N ARG A 106 -9.80 -13.84 -4.33
CA ARG A 106 -11.11 -14.42 -4.02
C ARG A 106 -11.74 -15.19 -5.17
N ALA A 107 -11.41 -14.80 -6.41
CA ALA A 107 -11.97 -15.45 -7.59
C ALA A 107 -11.30 -16.80 -7.89
N THR A 108 -9.97 -16.89 -7.70
CA THR A 108 -9.19 -18.09 -8.06
C THR A 108 -8.83 -18.94 -6.87
N ALA A 109 -8.92 -18.41 -5.66
CA ALA A 109 -8.45 -18.99 -4.41
C ALA A 109 -6.91 -19.17 -4.36
N ARG A 110 -6.18 -18.64 -5.32
CA ARG A 110 -4.71 -18.76 -5.33
C ARG A 110 -4.09 -17.69 -4.44
N VAL A 111 -2.94 -18.04 -3.87
CA VAL A 111 -2.23 -17.21 -2.88
C VAL A 111 -1.01 -16.59 -3.51
N VAL A 112 -0.81 -15.30 -3.26
CA VAL A 112 0.44 -14.58 -3.52
C VAL A 112 1.15 -14.40 -2.19
N ASP A 113 2.37 -14.93 -2.08
CA ASP A 113 3.26 -14.71 -0.94
C ASP A 113 4.50 -14.03 -1.50
N THR A 114 4.76 -12.81 -1.06
CA THR A 114 5.72 -11.94 -1.75
C THR A 114 6.44 -11.00 -0.78
N PRO A 115 7.72 -10.67 -1.06
CA PRO A 115 8.31 -9.48 -0.49
C PRO A 115 7.49 -8.25 -0.91
N LYS A 116 7.44 -7.26 -0.05
CA LYS A 116 6.68 -6.04 -0.29
C LYS A 116 7.55 -4.84 0.02
N VAL A 117 7.66 -3.92 -0.93
CA VAL A 117 8.37 -2.67 -0.72
C VAL A 117 7.46 -1.53 -1.16
N ASP A 118 7.21 -0.59 -0.25
CA ASP A 118 6.42 0.60 -0.55
C ASP A 118 7.31 1.83 -0.39
N VAL A 119 7.33 2.66 -1.43
CA VAL A 119 8.11 3.90 -1.44
C VAL A 119 7.15 5.07 -1.32
N TRP A 120 7.31 5.86 -0.26
CA TRP A 120 6.44 6.99 0.05
C TRP A 120 7.21 8.30 -0.04
N HIS A 121 6.57 9.33 -0.57
CA HIS A 121 7.08 10.69 -0.50
C HIS A 121 6.02 11.62 0.07
N PHE A 122 6.41 12.40 1.09
CA PHE A 122 5.54 13.34 1.77
C PHE A 122 5.91 14.77 1.44
N GLU A 123 4.90 15.64 1.37
CA GLU A 123 5.06 17.09 1.28
C GLU A 123 4.01 17.73 2.19
N ASN A 124 4.45 18.67 3.02
CA ASN A 124 3.55 19.38 3.94
C ASN A 124 2.71 18.42 4.81
N GLY A 125 3.32 17.34 5.25
CA GLY A 125 2.68 16.39 6.16
C GLY A 125 1.72 15.41 5.51
N LYS A 126 1.60 15.39 4.19
CA LYS A 126 0.74 14.46 3.46
C LYS A 126 1.54 13.68 2.43
N ALA A 127 1.16 12.43 2.22
CA ALA A 127 1.78 11.62 1.18
C ALA A 127 1.28 12.07 -0.19
N VAL A 128 2.21 12.42 -1.08
CA VAL A 128 1.90 12.87 -2.44
C VAL A 128 2.30 11.86 -3.49
N ARG A 129 3.17 10.90 -3.17
CA ARG A 129 3.53 9.80 -4.07
C ARG A 129 3.66 8.50 -3.29
N PHE A 130 3.21 7.44 -3.91
CA PHE A 130 3.30 6.09 -3.40
C PHE A 130 3.62 5.17 -4.58
N LEU A 131 4.61 4.30 -4.41
CA LEU A 131 4.95 3.25 -5.37
C LEU A 131 5.08 1.94 -4.62
N GLU A 132 4.29 0.95 -5.00
CA GLU A 132 4.39 -0.38 -4.40
C GLU A 132 5.09 -1.35 -5.33
N MET A 133 5.92 -2.20 -4.73
CA MET A 133 6.66 -3.23 -5.44
C MET A 133 6.47 -4.59 -4.77
N PHE A 134 6.22 -5.59 -5.57
CA PHE A 134 6.03 -6.96 -5.12
C PHE A 134 6.33 -7.90 -6.30
N ASP A 135 6.24 -9.20 -6.09
CA ASP A 135 6.45 -10.20 -7.14
C ASP A 135 5.30 -10.14 -8.15
N SER A 136 5.52 -9.45 -9.25
CA SER A 136 4.50 -9.23 -10.28
C SER A 136 4.10 -10.53 -10.99
N LEU A 137 5.04 -11.45 -11.16
CA LEU A 137 4.72 -12.75 -11.78
C LEU A 137 3.80 -13.57 -10.86
N ALA A 138 4.10 -13.58 -9.55
CA ALA A 138 3.25 -14.27 -8.59
C ALA A 138 1.84 -13.69 -8.59
N PHE A 139 1.74 -12.35 -8.68
CA PHE A 139 0.45 -11.68 -8.78
C PHE A 139 -0.33 -12.12 -10.03
N VAL A 140 0.30 -12.06 -11.20
CA VAL A 140 -0.35 -12.44 -12.47
C VAL A 140 -0.81 -13.90 -12.46
N ARG A 141 -0.02 -14.77 -11.87
CA ARG A 141 -0.41 -16.19 -11.74
C ARG A 141 -1.63 -16.41 -10.87
N ALA A 142 -1.89 -15.50 -9.94
CA ALA A 142 -2.99 -15.64 -8.99
C ALA A 142 -4.30 -15.05 -9.47
N ILE A 143 -4.29 -14.07 -10.38
CA ILE A 143 -5.50 -13.44 -10.88
C ILE A 143 -6.11 -14.25 -12.03
N PRO A 144 -7.42 -14.05 -12.33
CA PRO A 144 -8.07 -14.79 -13.45
C PRO A 144 -7.37 -14.63 -14.79
N PHE A 145 -6.77 -13.48 -15.07
CA PHE A 145 -6.03 -13.25 -16.30
C PHE A 145 -4.87 -14.23 -16.47
N GLY A 146 -4.26 -14.69 -15.37
CA GLY A 146 -3.19 -15.69 -15.42
C GLY A 146 -3.65 -16.99 -16.08
N ASP A 147 -4.90 -17.39 -15.88
CA ASP A 147 -5.47 -18.58 -16.53
C ASP A 147 -5.58 -18.37 -18.04
N VAL A 148 -6.03 -17.19 -18.46
CA VAL A 148 -6.17 -16.82 -19.87
C VAL A 148 -4.81 -16.88 -20.56
N MET A 149 -3.75 -16.48 -19.86
CA MET A 149 -2.39 -16.44 -20.40
C MET A 149 -1.63 -17.76 -20.21
N GLY A 150 -2.22 -18.75 -19.55
CA GLY A 150 -1.56 -20.02 -19.29
C GLY A 150 -0.43 -19.91 -18.26
N LEU A 151 -0.52 -18.95 -17.35
CA LEU A 151 0.51 -18.70 -16.34
C LEU A 151 0.14 -19.20 -14.95
N SER A 152 -1.08 -19.65 -14.76
CA SER A 152 -1.57 -20.11 -13.46
C SER A 152 -0.95 -21.45 -13.03
#